data_27b2051e430f96b8f84d2ce290673014
#
_entry.id   27b2051e430f96b8f84d2ce290673014
#
_cell.length_a   1.000
_cell.length_b   1.000
_cell.length_c   1.000
_cell.angle_alpha   90.00
_cell.angle_beta   90.00
_cell.angle_gamma   90.00
#
_symmetry.space_group_name_H-M   'P 1'
#
loop_
_entity.id
_entity.type
_entity.pdbx_description
1 polymer ?
#
loop_
_entity_poly.entity_id
_entity_poly.type
_entity_poly.pdbx_seq_one_letter_code
_entity_poly.pdbx_strand_id
1 'polypeptide(L)'
;MTSFVAQLDRLTNATTVEDVWSLHVAKMECFGFDRIMYGFTRYRSADSLGDPQDWMLLSTQTPEYMSVFFGEGLYRSAPMIKWAMANDGVCSWRIMSDPDWIASLSCEEKRVVDFNRSMQVTAGYTISFHSLSQRSKGAVSLVAAPDLTQDDIDSVWAEHGDTITVMNNVMHLKLMSLPHVNGRPLTRRQREVLQWVGDGKSVQDTAQLLGLTPATVEKHLRLARETLDVTTTAQGVLKAAFYNQMFLIDGSSVNAQPTQSKVRIS
;
A
#
# COMPACT_ATOMS: atom_id res chain seq x y z
N MET A 1 -12.36 -9.81 -25.12
CA MET A 1 -12.23 -8.93 -23.95
C MET A 1 -12.97 -9.54 -22.77
N THR A 2 -12.33 -9.78 -21.64
CA THR A 2 -13.00 -10.25 -20.42
C THR A 2 -13.95 -9.16 -19.95
N SER A 3 -15.21 -9.52 -19.58
CA SER A 3 -16.18 -8.53 -19.12
C SER A 3 -15.69 -7.84 -17.84
N PHE A 4 -16.13 -6.60 -17.59
CA PHE A 4 -15.82 -5.86 -16.37
C PHE A 4 -16.15 -6.66 -15.10
N VAL A 5 -17.33 -7.30 -15.07
CA VAL A 5 -17.77 -8.13 -13.95
C VAL A 5 -16.83 -9.32 -13.72
N ALA A 6 -16.42 -10.02 -14.78
CA ALA A 6 -15.51 -11.16 -14.68
C ALA A 6 -14.10 -10.72 -14.19
N GLN A 7 -13.72 -9.47 -14.42
CA GLN A 7 -12.46 -8.94 -13.94
C GLN A 7 -12.51 -8.56 -12.46
N LEU A 8 -13.62 -7.98 -12.00
CA LEU A 8 -13.87 -7.76 -10.59
C LEU A 8 -13.94 -9.09 -9.82
N ASP A 9 -14.59 -10.10 -10.39
CA ASP A 9 -14.66 -11.44 -9.80
C ASP A 9 -13.26 -12.03 -9.60
N ARG A 10 -12.37 -11.94 -10.61
CA ARG A 10 -10.99 -12.40 -10.49
C ARG A 10 -10.23 -11.65 -9.40
N LEU A 11 -10.37 -10.32 -9.32
CA LEU A 11 -9.73 -9.49 -8.28
C LEU A 11 -10.21 -9.89 -6.88
N THR A 12 -11.53 -10.06 -6.71
CA THR A 12 -12.10 -10.37 -5.39
C THR A 12 -11.78 -11.79 -4.92
N ASN A 13 -11.56 -12.73 -5.85
CA ASN A 13 -11.17 -14.10 -5.54
C ASN A 13 -9.65 -14.34 -5.43
N ALA A 14 -8.83 -13.36 -5.78
CA ALA A 14 -7.37 -13.46 -5.59
C ALA A 14 -7.02 -13.64 -4.12
N THR A 15 -6.02 -14.47 -3.83
CA THR A 15 -5.65 -14.85 -2.46
C THR A 15 -4.32 -14.28 -1.99
N THR A 16 -3.56 -13.67 -2.90
CA THR A 16 -2.27 -13.02 -2.59
C THR A 16 -2.25 -11.57 -3.06
N VAL A 17 -1.39 -10.76 -2.45
CA VAL A 17 -1.14 -9.37 -2.85
C VAL A 17 -0.59 -9.32 -4.27
N GLU A 18 0.29 -10.24 -4.61
CA GLU A 18 0.94 -10.37 -5.91
C GLU A 18 -0.09 -10.65 -7.04
N ASP A 19 -1.05 -11.54 -6.79
CA ASP A 19 -2.12 -11.85 -7.76
C ASP A 19 -3.01 -10.63 -8.00
N VAL A 20 -3.46 -9.97 -6.92
CA VAL A 20 -4.27 -8.74 -7.01
C VAL A 20 -3.53 -7.67 -7.80
N TRP A 21 -2.25 -7.46 -7.47
CA TRP A 21 -1.43 -6.45 -8.12
C TRP A 21 -1.23 -6.73 -9.61
N SER A 22 -0.84 -7.96 -9.95
CA SER A 22 -0.62 -8.36 -11.35
C SER A 22 -1.87 -8.25 -12.21
N LEU A 23 -3.03 -8.68 -11.67
CA LEU A 23 -4.32 -8.56 -12.36
C LEU A 23 -4.72 -7.10 -12.58
N HIS A 24 -4.45 -6.25 -11.58
CA HIS A 24 -4.78 -4.84 -11.62
C HIS A 24 -3.89 -4.08 -12.62
N VAL A 25 -2.57 -4.29 -12.55
CA VAL A 25 -1.59 -3.67 -13.47
C VAL A 25 -1.95 -3.99 -14.91
N ALA A 26 -2.12 -5.28 -15.24
CA ALA A 26 -2.46 -5.71 -16.61
C ALA A 26 -3.76 -5.08 -17.12
N LYS A 27 -4.69 -4.71 -16.23
CA LYS A 27 -5.91 -4.02 -16.65
C LYS A 27 -5.70 -2.52 -16.82
N MET A 28 -4.92 -1.88 -15.97
CA MET A 28 -4.60 -0.46 -16.11
C MET A 28 -3.79 -0.19 -17.37
N GLU A 29 -2.89 -1.10 -17.74
CA GLU A 29 -2.17 -1.05 -19.03
C GLU A 29 -3.13 -1.01 -20.25
N CYS A 30 -4.26 -1.72 -20.20
CA CYS A 30 -5.28 -1.64 -21.26
C CYS A 30 -5.92 -0.26 -21.40
N PHE A 31 -5.81 0.60 -20.39
CA PHE A 31 -6.28 1.98 -20.41
C PHE A 31 -5.16 3.00 -20.68
N GLY A 32 -3.94 2.51 -20.98
CA GLY A 32 -2.78 3.36 -21.27
C GLY A 32 -1.96 3.80 -20.05
N PHE A 33 -2.17 3.18 -18.88
CA PHE A 33 -1.35 3.41 -17.68
C PHE A 33 -0.33 2.29 -17.52
N ASP A 34 0.93 2.54 -17.82
CA ASP A 34 2.01 1.54 -17.77
C ASP A 34 2.81 1.56 -16.48
N ARG A 35 2.76 2.67 -15.73
CA ARG A 35 3.45 2.84 -14.46
C ARG A 35 2.46 3.22 -13.37
N ILE A 36 2.40 2.37 -12.37
CA ILE A 36 1.44 2.49 -11.28
C ILE A 36 2.19 2.45 -9.97
N MET A 37 1.82 3.33 -9.05
CA MET A 37 2.34 3.31 -7.69
C MET A 37 1.17 3.41 -6.71
N TYR A 38 1.02 2.38 -5.90
CA TYR A 38 0.04 2.31 -4.82
C TYR A 38 0.75 2.43 -3.48
N GLY A 39 0.25 3.31 -2.62
CA GLY A 39 0.72 3.48 -1.25
C GLY A 39 -0.43 3.44 -0.26
N PHE A 40 -0.24 2.75 0.86
CA PHE A 40 -1.19 2.72 1.97
C PHE A 40 -0.47 2.69 3.31
N THR A 41 -0.96 3.48 4.28
CA THR A 41 -0.47 3.49 5.66
C THR A 41 -1.64 3.44 6.65
N ARG A 42 -1.38 2.86 7.84
CA ARG A 42 -2.28 2.87 9.01
C ARG A 42 -1.72 3.70 10.18
N TYR A 43 -0.59 4.37 9.95
CA TYR A 43 0.14 5.11 10.99
C TYR A 43 0.30 6.60 10.66
N ARG A 44 -0.63 7.14 9.84
CA ARG A 44 -0.66 8.56 9.52
C ARG A 44 -0.86 9.41 10.79
N SER A 45 -0.17 10.53 10.85
CA SER A 45 -0.46 11.68 11.72
C SER A 45 -0.79 12.92 10.89
N ALA A 46 -1.03 14.06 11.53
CA ALA A 46 -1.35 15.30 10.82
C ALA A 46 -0.29 15.67 9.77
N ASP A 47 0.99 15.50 10.12
CA ASP A 47 2.13 15.96 9.31
C ASP A 47 3.02 14.81 8.79
N SER A 48 2.60 13.55 8.94
CA SER A 48 3.42 12.39 8.58
C SER A 48 2.59 11.22 8.09
N LEU A 49 3.16 10.49 7.13
CA LEU A 49 2.63 9.19 6.66
C LEU A 49 3.03 8.02 7.59
N GLY A 50 3.70 8.29 8.71
CA GLY A 50 4.26 7.27 9.58
C GLY A 50 5.60 6.73 9.06
N ASP A 51 6.06 5.63 9.68
CA ASP A 51 7.31 4.98 9.27
C ASP A 51 7.12 4.32 7.90
N PRO A 52 8.00 4.59 6.91
CA PRO A 52 7.96 3.93 5.60
C PRO A 52 8.02 2.40 5.67
N GLN A 53 8.60 1.83 6.72
CA GLN A 53 8.61 0.39 6.93
C GLN A 53 7.22 -0.20 7.21
N ASP A 54 6.28 0.63 7.65
CA ASP A 54 4.90 0.22 7.91
C ASP A 54 3.96 0.46 6.72
N TRP A 55 4.47 1.00 5.60
CA TRP A 55 3.64 1.21 4.42
C TRP A 55 3.49 -0.05 3.59
N MET A 56 2.30 -0.25 3.04
CA MET A 56 2.13 -1.12 1.89
C MET A 56 2.44 -0.28 0.65
N LEU A 57 3.57 -0.57 0.00
CA LEU A 57 4.01 0.12 -1.22
C LEU A 57 4.13 -0.90 -2.34
N LEU A 58 3.34 -0.72 -3.40
CA LEU A 58 3.39 -1.53 -4.62
C LEU A 58 3.65 -0.60 -5.80
N SER A 59 4.56 -0.96 -6.69
CA SER A 59 4.92 -0.09 -7.81
C SER A 59 5.40 -0.89 -9.02
N THR A 60 5.07 -0.40 -10.21
CA THR A 60 5.66 -0.82 -11.49
C THR A 60 6.71 0.18 -11.99
N GLN A 61 7.00 1.23 -11.23
CA GLN A 61 8.06 2.17 -11.54
C GLN A 61 9.44 1.50 -11.56
N THR A 62 10.36 2.07 -12.34
CA THR A 62 11.72 1.52 -12.43
C THR A 62 12.46 1.57 -11.09
N PRO A 63 13.41 0.66 -10.85
CA PRO A 63 14.24 0.71 -9.64
C PRO A 63 14.99 2.04 -9.47
N GLU A 64 15.40 2.66 -10.58
CA GLU A 64 16.05 3.97 -10.61
C GLU A 64 15.10 5.05 -10.07
N TYR A 65 13.86 5.12 -10.59
CA TYR A 65 12.85 6.05 -10.09
C TYR A 65 12.61 5.85 -8.58
N MET A 66 12.40 4.62 -8.16
CA MET A 66 12.11 4.28 -6.76
C MET A 66 13.28 4.65 -5.83
N SER A 67 14.52 4.43 -6.26
CA SER A 67 15.72 4.75 -5.50
C SER A 67 15.86 6.25 -5.23
N VAL A 68 15.60 7.09 -6.23
CA VAL A 68 15.67 8.55 -6.07
C VAL A 68 14.44 9.07 -5.34
N PHE A 69 13.23 8.67 -5.77
CA PHE A 69 11.98 9.20 -5.22
C PHE A 69 11.82 8.91 -3.72
N PHE A 70 12.13 7.69 -3.29
CA PHE A 70 12.07 7.29 -1.88
C PHE A 70 13.41 7.44 -1.17
N GLY A 71 14.53 7.03 -1.79
CA GLY A 71 15.84 7.05 -1.16
C GLY A 71 16.36 8.46 -0.85
N GLU A 72 16.12 9.44 -1.74
CA GLU A 72 16.45 10.86 -1.47
C GLU A 72 15.30 11.63 -0.79
N GLY A 73 14.17 10.95 -0.51
CA GLY A 73 13.06 11.55 0.22
C GLY A 73 12.18 12.51 -0.59
N LEU A 74 12.23 12.51 -1.92
CA LEU A 74 11.42 13.38 -2.79
C LEU A 74 9.92 13.22 -2.55
N TYR A 75 9.46 12.02 -2.16
CA TYR A 75 8.05 11.73 -1.85
C TYR A 75 7.47 12.68 -0.78
N ARG A 76 8.30 13.23 0.13
CA ARG A 76 7.85 14.13 1.21
C ARG A 76 7.35 15.47 0.68
N SER A 77 7.89 15.89 -0.45
CA SER A 77 7.52 17.14 -1.14
C SER A 77 6.76 16.91 -2.44
N ALA A 78 6.32 15.65 -2.70
CA ALA A 78 5.59 15.34 -3.91
C ALA A 78 4.18 15.99 -3.88
N PRO A 79 3.85 16.91 -4.83
CA PRO A 79 2.59 17.66 -4.80
C PRO A 79 1.37 16.74 -4.82
N MET A 80 1.39 15.66 -5.60
CA MET A 80 0.25 14.73 -5.70
C MET A 80 0.10 13.85 -4.45
N ILE A 81 1.17 13.57 -3.71
CA ILE A 81 1.07 12.95 -2.39
C ILE A 81 0.42 13.93 -1.40
N LYS A 82 0.84 15.20 -1.40
CA LYS A 82 0.20 16.24 -0.56
C LYS A 82 -1.27 16.39 -0.90
N TRP A 83 -1.61 16.43 -2.20
CA TRP A 83 -3.01 16.46 -2.62
C TRP A 83 -3.79 15.25 -2.10
N ALA A 84 -3.27 14.05 -2.28
CA ALA A 84 -3.91 12.82 -1.84
C ALA A 84 -4.09 12.76 -0.31
N MET A 85 -3.19 13.37 0.46
CA MET A 85 -3.30 13.47 1.91
C MET A 85 -4.42 14.40 2.36
N ALA A 86 -4.72 15.44 1.59
CA ALA A 86 -5.72 16.47 1.90
C ALA A 86 -7.09 16.18 1.31
N ASN A 87 -7.18 15.32 0.28
CA ASN A 87 -8.40 15.11 -0.49
C ASN A 87 -8.72 13.61 -0.61
N ASP A 88 -9.98 13.33 -0.93
CA ASP A 88 -10.46 12.03 -1.38
C ASP A 88 -10.90 12.13 -2.86
N GLY A 89 -10.99 10.99 -3.55
CA GLY A 89 -11.45 10.90 -4.93
C GLY A 89 -10.33 11.02 -5.95
N VAL A 90 -10.64 11.59 -7.10
CA VAL A 90 -9.80 11.56 -8.30
C VAL A 90 -9.25 12.94 -8.62
N CYS A 91 -7.97 13.01 -9.01
CA CYS A 91 -7.34 14.23 -9.53
C CYS A 91 -6.62 13.92 -10.85
N SER A 92 -7.02 14.63 -11.91
CA SER A 92 -6.24 14.68 -13.15
C SER A 92 -4.96 15.46 -12.95
N TRP A 93 -3.85 14.99 -13.51
CA TRP A 93 -2.59 15.72 -13.48
C TRP A 93 -2.56 16.93 -14.40
N ARG A 94 -3.67 17.23 -15.09
CA ARG A 94 -3.86 18.49 -15.81
C ARG A 94 -3.60 19.72 -14.91
N ILE A 95 -3.91 19.60 -13.61
CA ILE A 95 -3.59 20.65 -12.63
C ILE A 95 -2.11 21.03 -12.62
N MET A 96 -1.20 20.09 -12.95
CA MET A 96 0.24 20.35 -13.00
C MET A 96 0.67 21.22 -14.20
N SER A 97 -0.25 21.50 -15.12
CA SER A 97 -0.04 22.42 -16.25
C SER A 97 -0.65 23.81 -16.00
N ASP A 98 -1.34 24.00 -14.87
CA ASP A 98 -1.92 25.29 -14.49
C ASP A 98 -0.82 26.26 -14.02
N PRO A 99 -0.68 27.45 -14.65
CA PRO A 99 0.36 28.42 -14.30
C PRO A 99 0.28 28.90 -12.84
N ASP A 100 -0.93 29.08 -12.30
CA ASP A 100 -1.13 29.55 -10.93
C ASP A 100 -0.73 28.45 -9.93
N TRP A 101 -1.06 27.21 -10.24
CA TRP A 101 -0.63 26.07 -9.45
C TRP A 101 0.90 25.93 -9.47
N ILE A 102 1.54 26.02 -10.64
CA ILE A 102 3.00 25.97 -10.78
C ILE A 102 3.68 27.11 -9.99
N ALA A 103 3.09 28.31 -10.04
CA ALA A 103 3.62 29.47 -9.30
C ALA A 103 3.55 29.26 -7.77
N SER A 104 2.55 28.53 -7.29
CA SER A 104 2.34 28.25 -5.86
C SER A 104 3.30 27.21 -5.28
N LEU A 105 4.02 26.44 -6.12
CA LEU A 105 4.91 25.39 -5.67
C LEU A 105 6.17 25.93 -5.00
N SER A 106 6.55 25.32 -3.89
CA SER A 106 7.85 25.54 -3.23
C SER A 106 9.02 25.05 -4.09
N CYS A 107 10.25 25.40 -3.73
CA CYS A 107 11.45 24.94 -4.43
C CYS A 107 11.58 23.41 -4.40
N GLU A 108 11.24 22.79 -3.26
CA GLU A 108 11.29 21.33 -3.08
C GLU A 108 10.24 20.64 -3.97
N GLU A 109 9.02 21.20 -4.06
CA GLU A 109 7.97 20.67 -4.93
C GLU A 109 8.33 20.78 -6.41
N LYS A 110 8.92 21.90 -6.82
CA LYS A 110 9.44 22.10 -8.19
C LYS A 110 10.52 21.06 -8.53
N ARG A 111 11.44 20.79 -7.58
CA ARG A 111 12.45 19.74 -7.75
C ARG A 111 11.81 18.36 -8.02
N VAL A 112 10.70 18.02 -7.34
CA VAL A 112 9.97 16.75 -7.60
C VAL A 112 9.34 16.76 -8.98
N VAL A 113 8.71 17.87 -9.39
CA VAL A 113 8.12 17.99 -10.73
C VAL A 113 9.18 17.85 -11.81
N ASP A 114 10.35 18.48 -11.65
CA ASP A 114 11.45 18.39 -12.61
C ASP A 114 12.03 16.97 -12.66
N PHE A 115 12.18 16.31 -11.52
CA PHE A 115 12.58 14.90 -11.47
C PHE A 115 11.55 14.01 -12.20
N ASN A 116 10.27 14.16 -11.91
CA ASN A 116 9.22 13.40 -12.60
C ASN A 116 9.27 13.61 -14.12
N ARG A 117 9.47 14.86 -14.55
CA ARG A 117 9.60 15.18 -15.98
C ARG A 117 10.80 14.49 -16.61
N SER A 118 11.96 14.47 -15.93
CA SER A 118 13.17 13.78 -16.41
C SER A 118 12.97 12.28 -16.54
N MET A 119 12.08 11.69 -15.74
CA MET A 119 11.70 10.28 -15.75
C MET A 119 10.44 9.99 -16.59
N GLN A 120 9.99 10.95 -17.40
CA GLN A 120 8.79 10.86 -18.24
C GLN A 120 7.50 10.55 -17.46
N VAL A 121 7.43 10.96 -16.21
CA VAL A 121 6.24 10.89 -15.34
C VAL A 121 5.51 12.24 -15.44
N THR A 122 4.76 12.43 -16.54
CA THR A 122 4.25 13.75 -16.93
C THR A 122 2.74 13.82 -17.09
N ALA A 123 2.07 12.70 -17.35
CA ALA A 123 0.63 12.61 -17.54
C ALA A 123 0.03 11.48 -16.72
N GLY A 124 -1.20 11.65 -16.24
CA GLY A 124 -1.84 10.60 -15.44
C GLY A 124 -2.92 11.11 -14.50
N TYR A 125 -3.25 10.26 -13.55
CA TYR A 125 -4.26 10.50 -12.52
C TYR A 125 -3.77 10.04 -11.15
N THR A 126 -4.24 10.72 -10.11
CA THR A 126 -4.12 10.26 -8.72
C THR A 126 -5.52 9.95 -8.18
N ILE A 127 -5.68 8.75 -7.60
CA ILE A 127 -6.90 8.39 -6.87
C ILE A 127 -6.52 8.28 -5.39
N SER A 128 -7.17 9.10 -4.57
CA SER A 128 -7.04 9.06 -3.12
C SER A 128 -8.26 8.37 -2.53
N PHE A 129 -8.03 7.25 -1.85
CA PHE A 129 -9.12 6.42 -1.32
C PHE A 129 -9.73 7.06 -0.07
N HIS A 130 -11.05 6.99 0.01
CA HIS A 130 -11.78 7.44 1.19
C HIS A 130 -11.43 6.57 2.40
N SER A 131 -11.15 7.20 3.54
CA SER A 131 -10.87 6.50 4.78
C SER A 131 -11.69 7.08 5.93
N LEU A 132 -12.34 6.20 6.69
CA LEU A 132 -13.05 6.58 7.93
C LEU A 132 -12.09 6.82 9.11
N SER A 133 -10.84 6.38 9.00
CA SER A 133 -9.83 6.57 10.03
C SER A 133 -8.89 7.71 9.67
N GLN A 134 -8.73 8.67 10.58
CA GLN A 134 -7.73 9.74 10.41
C GLN A 134 -6.29 9.20 10.41
N ARG A 135 -6.08 7.98 10.87
CA ARG A 135 -4.76 7.33 10.93
C ARG A 135 -4.40 6.52 9.70
N SER A 136 -5.35 6.27 8.82
CA SER A 136 -5.10 5.53 7.58
C SER A 136 -5.27 6.43 6.36
N LYS A 137 -4.45 6.20 5.34
CA LYS A 137 -4.59 6.83 4.04
C LYS A 137 -4.01 5.92 2.96
N GLY A 138 -4.76 5.79 1.88
CA GLY A 138 -4.32 5.07 0.70
C GLY A 138 -4.49 5.92 -0.54
N ALA A 139 -3.57 5.79 -1.48
CA ALA A 139 -3.66 6.42 -2.78
C ALA A 139 -2.98 5.58 -3.86
N VAL A 140 -3.39 5.78 -5.09
CA VAL A 140 -2.72 5.22 -6.26
C VAL A 140 -2.45 6.30 -7.28
N SER A 141 -1.27 6.25 -7.87
CA SER A 141 -0.84 7.06 -9.00
C SER A 141 -0.89 6.19 -10.25
N LEU A 142 -1.63 6.61 -11.26
CA LEU A 142 -1.76 5.99 -12.57
C LEU A 142 -1.03 6.89 -13.57
N VAL A 143 0.16 6.46 -14.02
CA VAL A 143 1.00 7.22 -14.94
C VAL A 143 0.78 6.73 -16.35
N ALA A 144 0.54 7.65 -17.27
CA ALA A 144 0.39 7.35 -18.68
C ALA A 144 1.68 6.77 -19.29
N ALA A 145 1.53 5.92 -20.32
CA ALA A 145 2.64 5.50 -21.14
C ALA A 145 3.37 6.74 -21.76
N PRO A 146 4.69 6.67 -21.96
CA PRO A 146 5.50 7.85 -22.35
C PRO A 146 5.07 8.55 -23.64
N ASP A 147 4.39 7.84 -24.52
CA ASP A 147 3.86 8.32 -25.81
C ASP A 147 2.48 8.97 -25.70
N LEU A 148 1.85 8.91 -24.53
CA LEU A 148 0.53 9.49 -24.30
C LEU A 148 0.63 10.83 -23.56
N THR A 149 -0.14 11.80 -24.05
CA THR A 149 -0.27 13.12 -23.44
C THR A 149 -1.37 13.13 -22.36
N GLN A 150 -1.45 14.21 -21.59
CA GLN A 150 -2.56 14.38 -20.64
C GLN A 150 -3.91 14.50 -21.36
N ASP A 151 -3.96 15.05 -22.59
CA ASP A 151 -5.20 15.13 -23.37
C ASP A 151 -5.68 13.75 -23.82
N ASP A 152 -4.76 12.87 -24.21
CA ASP A 152 -5.09 11.48 -24.56
C ASP A 152 -5.67 10.74 -23.35
N ILE A 153 -5.02 10.85 -22.19
CA ILE A 153 -5.46 10.18 -20.97
C ILE A 153 -6.77 10.79 -20.41
N ASP A 154 -6.98 12.08 -20.52
CA ASP A 154 -8.26 12.71 -20.14
C ASP A 154 -9.39 12.23 -21.06
N SER A 155 -9.12 11.96 -22.33
CA SER A 155 -10.09 11.36 -23.26
C SER A 155 -10.44 9.93 -22.85
N VAL A 156 -9.44 9.10 -22.48
CA VAL A 156 -9.65 7.75 -21.91
C VAL A 156 -10.44 7.84 -20.61
N TRP A 157 -10.13 8.82 -19.76
CA TRP A 157 -10.83 9.01 -18.49
C TRP A 157 -12.29 9.42 -18.69
N ALA A 158 -12.59 10.26 -19.67
CA ALA A 158 -13.96 10.67 -20.00
C ALA A 158 -14.84 9.46 -20.39
N GLU A 159 -14.27 8.45 -21.03
CA GLU A 159 -15.00 7.25 -21.45
C GLU A 159 -15.01 6.15 -20.36
N HIS A 160 -13.92 5.98 -19.63
CA HIS A 160 -13.70 4.82 -18.76
C HIS A 160 -13.45 5.16 -17.28
N GLY A 161 -13.51 6.44 -16.89
CA GLY A 161 -13.12 6.91 -15.56
C GLY A 161 -13.87 6.24 -14.42
N ASP A 162 -15.18 6.01 -14.57
CA ASP A 162 -15.99 5.29 -13.56
C ASP A 162 -15.50 3.84 -13.41
N THR A 163 -15.24 3.16 -14.52
CA THR A 163 -14.71 1.79 -14.52
C THR A 163 -13.34 1.72 -13.84
N ILE A 164 -12.43 2.65 -14.20
CA ILE A 164 -11.08 2.74 -13.63
C ILE A 164 -11.19 3.01 -12.12
N THR A 165 -12.03 3.95 -11.72
CA THR A 165 -12.24 4.30 -10.31
C THR A 165 -12.76 3.12 -9.49
N VAL A 166 -13.80 2.42 -9.98
CA VAL A 166 -14.35 1.24 -9.28
C VAL A 166 -13.31 0.13 -9.18
N MET A 167 -12.54 -0.14 -10.23
CA MET A 167 -11.50 -1.16 -10.20
C MET A 167 -10.39 -0.84 -9.19
N ASN A 168 -9.96 0.41 -9.11
CA ASN A 168 -8.99 0.85 -8.12
C ASN A 168 -9.53 0.75 -6.70
N ASN A 169 -10.80 1.10 -6.46
CA ASN A 169 -11.45 0.95 -5.17
C ASN A 169 -11.54 -0.54 -4.75
N VAL A 170 -11.93 -1.43 -5.67
CA VAL A 170 -12.00 -2.87 -5.39
C VAL A 170 -10.61 -3.44 -5.12
N MET A 171 -9.60 -3.07 -5.91
CA MET A 171 -8.21 -3.44 -5.67
C MET A 171 -7.75 -2.99 -4.27
N HIS A 172 -8.00 -1.73 -3.90
CA HIS A 172 -7.64 -1.20 -2.58
C HIS A 172 -8.29 -1.99 -1.44
N LEU A 173 -9.62 -2.21 -1.50
CA LEU A 173 -10.34 -2.97 -0.48
C LEU A 173 -9.84 -4.41 -0.40
N LYS A 174 -9.53 -5.03 -1.54
CA LYS A 174 -8.99 -6.39 -1.57
C LYS A 174 -7.59 -6.47 -0.97
N LEU A 175 -6.68 -5.57 -1.32
CA LEU A 175 -5.35 -5.48 -0.72
C LEU A 175 -5.43 -5.31 0.81
N MET A 176 -6.36 -4.48 1.30
CA MET A 176 -6.57 -4.29 2.74
C MET A 176 -7.10 -5.53 3.45
N SER A 177 -7.77 -6.46 2.75
CA SER A 177 -8.28 -7.72 3.30
C SER A 177 -7.25 -8.85 3.33
N LEU A 178 -6.18 -8.73 2.56
CA LEU A 178 -5.16 -9.77 2.46
C LEU A 178 -4.09 -9.65 3.55
N PRO A 179 -3.47 -10.77 3.94
CA PRO A 179 -2.28 -10.73 4.79
C PRO A 179 -1.18 -9.93 4.13
N HIS A 180 -0.66 -8.95 4.86
CA HIS A 180 0.44 -8.12 4.42
C HIS A 180 1.66 -8.34 5.33
N VAL A 181 2.84 -8.48 4.73
CA VAL A 181 4.08 -8.72 5.45
C VAL A 181 5.15 -7.75 4.95
N ASN A 182 5.53 -6.80 5.80
CA ASN A 182 6.75 -6.02 5.60
C ASN A 182 7.91 -6.72 6.31
N GLY A 183 8.66 -7.56 5.58
CA GLY A 183 9.79 -8.30 6.14
C GLY A 183 9.47 -9.76 6.44
N ARG A 184 9.73 -10.22 7.68
CA ARG A 184 9.58 -11.63 8.07
C ARG A 184 8.16 -11.90 8.57
N PRO A 185 7.46 -12.95 8.05
CA PRO A 185 6.13 -13.31 8.56
C PRO A 185 6.23 -13.91 9.98
N LEU A 186 5.16 -13.73 10.74
CA LEU A 186 5.00 -14.44 12.01
C LEU A 186 4.92 -15.95 11.78
N THR A 187 5.62 -16.72 12.61
CA THR A 187 5.45 -18.16 12.61
C THR A 187 4.08 -18.55 13.17
N ARG A 188 3.61 -19.77 12.86
CA ARG A 188 2.35 -20.30 13.40
C ARG A 188 2.25 -20.14 14.92
N ARG A 189 3.28 -20.51 15.66
CA ARG A 189 3.30 -20.42 17.13
C ARG A 189 3.29 -18.98 17.64
N GLN A 190 3.95 -18.07 16.96
CA GLN A 190 3.88 -16.66 17.31
C GLN A 190 2.45 -16.10 17.11
N ARG A 191 1.78 -16.47 16.03
CA ARG A 191 0.38 -16.11 15.79
C ARG A 191 -0.55 -16.66 16.86
N GLU A 192 -0.49 -17.97 17.13
CA GLU A 192 -1.32 -18.64 18.13
C GLU A 192 -1.22 -17.96 19.50
N VAL A 193 0.01 -17.66 19.94
CA VAL A 193 0.22 -16.99 21.23
C VAL A 193 -0.32 -15.55 21.22
N LEU A 194 -0.10 -14.79 20.15
CA LEU A 194 -0.64 -13.44 20.02
C LEU A 194 -2.18 -13.44 19.99
N GLN A 195 -2.82 -14.43 19.35
CA GLN A 195 -4.28 -14.57 19.32
C GLN A 195 -4.85 -14.72 20.74
N TRP A 196 -4.33 -15.69 21.52
CA TRP A 196 -4.82 -15.93 22.88
C TRP A 196 -4.62 -14.72 23.79
N VAL A 197 -3.49 -14.02 23.67
CA VAL A 197 -3.26 -12.77 24.42
C VAL A 197 -4.19 -11.67 23.92
N GLY A 198 -4.43 -11.57 22.64
CA GLY A 198 -5.42 -10.66 22.04
C GLY A 198 -6.85 -10.93 22.54
N ASP A 199 -7.19 -12.20 22.79
CA ASP A 199 -8.45 -12.65 23.40
C ASP A 199 -8.51 -12.44 24.93
N GLY A 200 -7.49 -11.80 25.51
CA GLY A 200 -7.43 -11.47 26.94
C GLY A 200 -6.95 -12.59 27.86
N LYS A 201 -6.36 -13.67 27.30
CA LYS A 201 -5.80 -14.76 28.12
C LYS A 201 -4.45 -14.35 28.71
N SER A 202 -4.23 -14.75 29.98
CA SER A 202 -2.92 -14.60 30.62
C SER A 202 -1.88 -15.55 29.99
N VAL A 203 -0.60 -15.33 30.31
CA VAL A 203 0.49 -16.21 29.89
C VAL A 203 0.28 -17.64 30.42
N GLN A 204 -0.21 -17.79 31.65
CA GLN A 204 -0.53 -19.08 32.26
C GLN A 204 -1.67 -19.79 31.54
N ASP A 205 -2.78 -19.06 31.26
CA ASP A 205 -3.91 -19.62 30.52
C ASP A 205 -3.49 -20.04 29.10
N THR A 206 -2.73 -19.18 28.43
CA THR A 206 -2.21 -19.47 27.09
C THR A 206 -1.31 -20.70 27.08
N ALA A 207 -0.45 -20.84 28.08
CA ALA A 207 0.41 -22.01 28.24
C ALA A 207 -0.41 -23.32 28.40
N GLN A 208 -1.44 -23.27 29.24
CA GLN A 208 -2.35 -24.39 29.44
C GLN A 208 -3.11 -24.77 28.17
N LEU A 209 -3.68 -23.77 27.47
CA LEU A 209 -4.45 -23.95 26.23
C LEU A 209 -3.61 -24.55 25.09
N LEU A 210 -2.34 -24.15 24.99
CA LEU A 210 -1.43 -24.60 23.93
C LEU A 210 -0.58 -25.81 24.30
N GLY A 211 -0.68 -26.34 25.54
CA GLY A 211 0.16 -27.44 26.05
C GLY A 211 1.63 -27.02 26.14
N LEU A 212 1.92 -25.79 26.51
CA LEU A 212 3.27 -25.23 26.63
C LEU A 212 3.58 -24.84 28.07
N THR A 213 4.84 -24.47 28.34
CA THR A 213 5.20 -23.81 29.60
C THR A 213 5.04 -22.31 29.51
N PRO A 214 4.78 -21.60 30.60
CA PRO A 214 4.73 -20.10 30.59
C PRO A 214 6.00 -19.48 30.02
N ALA A 215 7.18 -20.02 30.31
CA ALA A 215 8.45 -19.56 29.76
C ALA A 215 8.51 -19.71 28.22
N THR A 216 7.92 -20.78 27.67
CA THR A 216 7.83 -20.97 26.21
C THR A 216 6.89 -19.95 25.57
N VAL A 217 5.76 -19.64 26.21
CA VAL A 217 4.82 -18.61 25.75
C VAL A 217 5.51 -17.24 25.72
N GLU A 218 6.19 -16.85 26.81
CA GLU A 218 6.96 -15.60 26.87
C GLU A 218 8.03 -15.52 25.78
N LYS A 219 8.73 -16.62 25.51
CA LYS A 219 9.70 -16.69 24.41
C LYS A 219 9.04 -16.41 23.06
N HIS A 220 7.85 -16.99 22.78
CA HIS A 220 7.14 -16.76 21.52
C HIS A 220 6.62 -15.32 21.43
N LEU A 221 6.13 -14.71 22.52
CA LEU A 221 5.73 -13.30 22.58
C LEU A 221 6.91 -12.37 22.31
N ARG A 222 8.08 -12.64 22.92
CA ARG A 222 9.30 -11.86 22.64
C ARG A 222 9.71 -11.95 21.19
N LEU A 223 9.77 -13.13 20.61
CA LEU A 223 10.12 -13.34 19.20
C LEU A 223 9.09 -12.71 18.26
N ALA A 224 7.80 -12.72 18.63
CA ALA A 224 6.77 -12.03 17.84
C ALA A 224 6.96 -10.52 17.85
N ARG A 225 7.29 -9.92 19.01
CA ARG A 225 7.62 -8.49 19.10
C ARG A 225 8.84 -8.13 18.23
N GLU A 226 9.89 -8.95 18.28
CA GLU A 226 11.07 -8.76 17.44
C GLU A 226 10.74 -8.87 15.94
N THR A 227 9.90 -9.84 15.56
CA THR A 227 9.47 -10.01 14.16
C THR A 227 8.65 -8.84 13.66
N LEU A 228 7.80 -8.26 14.51
CA LEU A 228 6.92 -7.15 14.17
C LEU A 228 7.58 -5.78 14.39
N ASP A 229 8.81 -5.75 14.91
CA ASP A 229 9.52 -4.52 15.28
C ASP A 229 8.67 -3.63 16.20
N VAL A 230 8.30 -4.19 17.36
CA VAL A 230 7.53 -3.50 18.40
C VAL A 230 8.08 -3.80 19.79
N THR A 231 7.83 -2.89 20.74
CA THR A 231 8.36 -3.01 22.11
C THR A 231 7.41 -3.72 23.07
N THR A 232 6.09 -3.60 22.86
CA THR A 232 5.09 -4.19 23.77
C THR A 232 4.25 -5.24 23.07
N THR A 233 3.71 -6.20 23.85
CA THR A 233 2.81 -7.23 23.33
C THR A 233 1.51 -6.61 22.79
N ALA A 234 0.98 -5.55 23.44
CA ALA A 234 -0.19 -4.84 22.95
C ALA A 234 0.03 -4.22 21.55
N GLN A 235 1.18 -3.60 21.32
CA GLN A 235 1.57 -3.14 19.97
C GLN A 235 1.68 -4.32 18.99
N GLY A 236 2.23 -5.46 19.43
CA GLY A 236 2.35 -6.67 18.61
C GLY A 236 0.98 -7.22 18.17
N VAL A 237 0.02 -7.30 19.09
CA VAL A 237 -1.36 -7.72 18.79
C VAL A 237 -2.00 -6.74 17.79
N LEU A 238 -1.92 -5.44 18.03
CA LEU A 238 -2.47 -4.43 17.14
C LEU A 238 -1.85 -4.48 15.74
N LYS A 239 -0.52 -4.58 15.65
CA LYS A 239 0.21 -4.60 14.37
C LYS A 239 -0.08 -5.89 13.60
N ALA A 240 -0.11 -7.05 14.27
CA ALA A 240 -0.47 -8.32 13.65
C ALA A 240 -1.92 -8.33 13.13
N ALA A 241 -2.86 -7.72 13.87
CA ALA A 241 -4.24 -7.56 13.43
C ALA A 241 -4.34 -6.62 12.22
N PHE A 242 -3.63 -5.49 12.23
CA PHE A 242 -3.61 -4.55 11.10
C PHE A 242 -3.02 -5.13 9.82
N TYR A 243 -2.09 -6.07 9.95
CA TYR A 243 -1.47 -6.76 8.81
C TYR A 243 -2.23 -8.02 8.39
N ASN A 244 -3.40 -8.28 8.97
CA ASN A 244 -4.21 -9.49 8.75
C ASN A 244 -3.41 -10.79 8.96
N GLN A 245 -2.43 -10.78 9.86
CA GLN A 245 -1.57 -11.95 10.12
C GLN A 245 -2.08 -12.83 11.26
N MET A 246 -3.10 -12.40 12.03
CA MET A 246 -3.55 -13.12 13.22
C MET A 246 -4.42 -14.34 12.89
N PHE A 247 -5.45 -14.18 12.07
CA PHE A 247 -6.52 -15.18 11.91
C PHE A 247 -6.46 -15.88 10.55
N LEU A 248 -5.26 -16.34 10.17
CA LEU A 248 -5.07 -17.09 8.92
C LEU A 248 -5.58 -18.52 9.07
N ILE A 249 -6.37 -18.97 8.09
CA ILE A 249 -6.81 -20.38 8.02
C ILE A 249 -5.59 -21.26 7.69
N ASP A 250 -5.39 -22.34 8.45
CA ASP A 250 -4.35 -23.33 8.15
C ASP A 250 -4.60 -23.95 6.77
N GLY A 251 -3.71 -23.76 5.83
CA GLY A 251 -3.84 -24.18 4.43
C GLY A 251 -3.65 -23.05 3.44
N SER A 252 -3.91 -21.80 3.79
CA SER A 252 -3.32 -20.66 3.11
C SER A 252 -1.86 -20.56 3.57
N SER A 253 -0.98 -21.34 2.91
CA SER A 253 0.45 -21.08 3.00
C SER A 253 0.62 -19.63 2.57
N VAL A 254 0.95 -18.77 3.52
CA VAL A 254 1.53 -17.46 3.23
C VAL A 254 2.90 -17.77 2.62
N ASN A 255 2.92 -18.21 1.39
CA ASN A 255 4.04 -18.05 0.49
C ASN A 255 4.11 -16.57 0.10
N ALA A 256 4.06 -15.70 1.11
CA ALA A 256 4.50 -14.35 0.98
C ALA A 256 6.01 -14.41 0.81
N GLN A 257 6.45 -14.58 -0.42
CA GLN A 257 7.78 -14.13 -0.75
C GLN A 257 7.81 -12.64 -0.36
N PRO A 258 8.86 -12.19 0.33
CA PRO A 258 8.97 -10.77 0.66
C PRO A 258 8.81 -10.00 -0.64
N THR A 259 7.80 -9.15 -0.70
CA THR A 259 7.54 -8.26 -1.83
C THR A 259 8.88 -7.60 -2.15
N GLN A 260 9.44 -7.87 -3.34
CA GLN A 260 10.75 -7.37 -3.74
C GLN A 260 10.68 -5.87 -4.05
N SER A 261 10.31 -5.10 -3.07
CA SER A 261 10.55 -3.66 -3.03
C SER A 261 11.29 -3.33 -1.73
N LYS A 262 12.47 -3.98 -1.57
CA LYS A 262 13.45 -3.49 -0.60
C LYS A 262 14.08 -2.21 -1.15
N VAL A 263 13.33 -1.12 -1.16
CA VAL A 263 13.97 0.18 -1.05
C VAL A 263 14.46 0.25 0.39
N ARG A 264 15.73 -0.08 0.63
CA ARG A 264 16.38 0.27 1.89
C ARG A 264 16.47 1.79 1.90
N ILE A 265 15.57 2.41 2.63
CA ILE A 265 15.69 3.81 3.00
C ILE A 265 16.70 3.81 4.15
N SER A 266 17.93 4.17 3.84
CA SER A 266 19.00 4.44 4.82
C SER A 266 18.81 5.83 5.40
#